data_aed491ff461663532b8d1b6400361310
#
_entry.id   aed491ff461663532b8d1b6400361310
#
_cell.length_a   1.000
_cell.length_b   1.000
_cell.length_c   1.000
_cell.angle_alpha   90.00
_cell.angle_beta   90.00
_cell.angle_gamma   90.00
#
_symmetry.space_group_name_H-M   'P 1'
#
loop_
_entity.id
_entity.type
_entity.pdbx_description
1 polymer ?
#
loop_
_entity_poly.entity_id
_entity_poly.type
_entity_poly.pdbx_seq_one_letter_code
_entity_poly.pdbx_strand_id
1 'polypeptide(L)'
;MKTVAELEDGEHVYGQFLVTDVKKGVTSNSKNYLTIIFQDATGSIEAKLWDYAPEDLATFVTGNIVNLEAEVLLYNQKLQLKVIQGEKILSDNIDFARFVPSAPVPKKDLEAKLDAYLASFKNEDVSKLTNYLVKKFRASYVDWPAAVRNHHNYVSGLLYHSLTMADLAEKVCQIYPSLNRDVLVAGTLIHDIGKTIELSGPVATQFTLEGKLLGHISIMQAEVREAAKELNMTGEIPVIMEHMVLSHHNKPEFGSPVPPLTREALALSMIDDMDAKMMILDKAYEGVNPGEFTQKIFTMDDRYFYLPLYSKK
;
A
#
# COMPACT_ATOMS: atom_id res chain seq x y z
N MET A 1 20.66 15.14 4.48
CA MET A 1 19.54 16.05 4.16
C MET A 1 18.72 16.18 5.42
N LYS A 2 18.30 17.41 5.79
CA LYS A 2 17.40 17.62 6.93
C LYS A 2 16.00 17.10 6.62
N THR A 3 15.35 16.55 7.63
CA THR A 3 13.96 16.07 7.60
C THR A 3 13.03 17.18 8.08
N VAL A 4 11.72 17.05 7.85
CA VAL A 4 10.72 18.04 8.30
C VAL A 4 10.81 18.29 9.81
N ALA A 5 11.05 17.24 10.62
CA ALA A 5 11.17 17.37 12.07
C ALA A 5 12.44 18.11 12.56
N GLU A 6 13.44 18.25 11.69
CA GLU A 6 14.73 18.89 12.01
C GLU A 6 14.81 20.35 11.51
N LEU A 7 13.73 20.89 10.90
CA LEU A 7 13.72 22.25 10.37
C LEU A 7 13.60 23.29 11.48
N GLU A 8 14.38 24.36 11.36
CA GLU A 8 14.39 25.48 12.29
C GLU A 8 14.15 26.81 11.54
N ASP A 9 13.57 27.79 12.24
CA ASP A 9 13.30 29.12 11.67
C ASP A 9 14.59 29.84 11.20
N GLY A 10 14.51 30.47 10.04
CA GLY A 10 15.61 31.21 9.43
C GLY A 10 16.63 30.35 8.65
N GLU A 11 16.42 29.05 8.54
CA GLU A 11 17.32 28.19 7.79
C GLU A 11 17.07 28.23 6.28
N HIS A 12 18.14 27.98 5.53
CA HIS A 12 18.10 27.68 4.10
C HIS A 12 18.21 26.15 3.92
N VAL A 13 17.22 25.57 3.27
CA VAL A 13 17.04 24.11 3.18
C VAL A 13 17.21 23.61 1.74
N TYR A 14 17.99 22.55 1.61
CA TYR A 14 18.06 21.70 0.42
C TYR A 14 17.64 20.29 0.81
N GLY A 15 16.56 19.78 0.22
CA GLY A 15 16.03 18.48 0.59
C GLY A 15 15.18 17.82 -0.50
N GLN A 16 14.85 16.56 -0.27
CA GLN A 16 13.91 15.83 -1.10
C GLN A 16 12.61 15.67 -0.34
N PHE A 17 11.50 16.03 -0.97
CA PHE A 17 10.19 16.00 -0.35
C PHE A 17 9.13 15.47 -1.32
N LEU A 18 8.13 14.80 -0.77
CA LEU A 18 6.92 14.42 -1.48
C LEU A 18 5.93 15.59 -1.49
N VAL A 19 5.37 15.90 -2.65
CA VAL A 19 4.25 16.83 -2.79
C VAL A 19 2.95 16.09 -2.49
N THR A 20 2.24 16.47 -1.42
CA THR A 20 0.99 15.79 -1.02
C THR A 20 -0.27 16.60 -1.35
N ASP A 21 -0.19 17.92 -1.43
CA ASP A 21 -1.30 18.79 -1.84
C ASP A 21 -0.77 20.04 -2.52
N VAL A 22 -1.51 20.56 -3.51
CA VAL A 22 -1.18 21.81 -4.21
C VAL A 22 -2.44 22.62 -4.46
N LYS A 23 -2.45 23.87 -4.02
CA LYS A 23 -3.56 24.82 -4.21
C LYS A 23 -3.06 26.11 -4.85
N LYS A 24 -3.77 26.59 -5.86
CA LYS A 24 -3.52 27.90 -6.47
C LYS A 24 -4.22 28.99 -5.65
N GLY A 25 -3.52 30.09 -5.44
CA GLY A 25 -4.06 31.27 -4.77
C GLY A 25 -3.68 32.55 -5.49
N VAL A 26 -4.37 33.64 -5.16
CA VAL A 26 -4.09 34.99 -5.65
C VAL A 26 -4.04 35.93 -4.46
N THR A 27 -2.99 36.74 -4.37
CA THR A 27 -2.86 37.76 -3.30
C THR A 27 -3.80 38.92 -3.53
N SER A 28 -4.01 39.78 -2.53
CA SER A 28 -4.74 41.03 -2.65
C SER A 28 -4.21 41.99 -3.75
N ASN A 29 -2.92 41.85 -4.10
CA ASN A 29 -2.26 42.61 -5.17
C ASN A 29 -2.26 41.86 -6.51
N SER A 30 -3.18 40.90 -6.70
CA SER A 30 -3.34 40.07 -7.92
C SER A 30 -2.10 39.27 -8.35
N LYS A 31 -1.18 38.97 -7.42
CA LYS A 31 -0.05 38.09 -7.68
C LYS A 31 -0.44 36.62 -7.41
N ASN A 32 -0.09 35.76 -8.33
CA ASN A 32 -0.34 34.31 -8.21
C ASN A 32 0.65 33.66 -7.23
N TYR A 33 0.18 32.67 -6.48
CA TYR A 33 1.05 31.81 -5.66
C TYR A 33 0.50 30.40 -5.57
N LEU A 34 1.39 29.44 -5.26
CA LEU A 34 0.99 28.07 -4.88
C LEU A 34 1.13 27.92 -3.36
N THR A 35 0.15 27.26 -2.76
CA THR A 35 0.29 26.62 -1.46
C THR A 35 0.56 25.16 -1.71
N ILE A 36 1.68 24.66 -1.21
CA ILE A 36 2.15 23.30 -1.41
C ILE A 36 2.31 22.66 -0.04
N ILE A 37 1.88 21.42 0.12
CA ILE A 37 2.22 20.63 1.30
C ILE A 37 3.31 19.63 0.90
N PHE A 38 4.47 19.81 1.53
CA PHE A 38 5.57 18.86 1.42
C PHE A 38 5.57 17.89 2.58
N GLN A 39 6.02 16.67 2.34
CA GLN A 39 6.07 15.59 3.32
C GLN A 39 7.36 14.79 3.19
N ASP A 40 7.86 14.34 4.33
CA ASP A 40 8.79 13.21 4.46
C ASP A 40 8.30 12.23 5.54
N ALA A 41 9.09 11.19 5.86
CA ALA A 41 8.71 10.18 6.86
C ALA A 41 8.55 10.75 8.28
N THR A 42 9.04 11.97 8.55
CA THR A 42 9.01 12.60 9.88
C THR A 42 7.86 13.59 10.07
N GLY A 43 7.23 14.03 8.97
CA GLY A 43 6.12 14.96 9.06
C GLY A 43 5.78 15.66 7.75
N SER A 44 4.89 16.65 7.84
CA SER A 44 4.50 17.50 6.72
C SER A 44 4.65 18.99 7.07
N ILE A 45 4.93 19.82 6.05
CA ILE A 45 5.11 21.24 6.18
C ILE A 45 4.45 21.99 5.02
N GLU A 46 3.75 23.08 5.34
CA GLU A 46 3.18 23.97 4.33
C GLU A 46 4.28 24.85 3.72
N ALA A 47 4.16 25.09 2.41
CA ALA A 47 5.06 25.93 1.66
C ALA A 47 4.30 26.92 0.77
N LYS A 48 4.95 28.06 0.49
CA LYS A 48 4.46 29.05 -0.48
C LYS A 48 5.49 29.23 -1.58
N LEU A 49 5.02 29.12 -2.83
CA LEU A 49 5.78 29.52 -4.02
C LEU A 49 5.09 30.74 -4.63
N TRP A 50 5.77 31.88 -4.53
CA TRP A 50 5.28 33.18 -5.02
C TRP A 50 5.64 33.39 -6.48
N ASP A 51 4.76 34.03 -7.25
CA ASP A 51 4.97 34.39 -8.67
C ASP A 51 5.41 33.17 -9.52
N TYR A 52 4.76 32.01 -9.33
CA TYR A 52 5.12 30.73 -9.98
C TYR A 52 5.03 30.82 -11.52
N ALA A 53 5.96 30.12 -12.19
CA ALA A 53 5.98 29.94 -13.64
C ALA A 53 5.14 28.73 -14.08
N PRO A 54 4.76 28.63 -15.37
CA PRO A 54 4.02 27.46 -15.89
C PRO A 54 4.74 26.12 -15.64
N GLU A 55 6.07 26.10 -15.65
CA GLU A 55 6.92 24.94 -15.41
C GLU A 55 6.77 24.40 -13.98
N ASP A 56 6.55 25.30 -13.02
CA ASP A 56 6.34 24.93 -11.62
C ASP A 56 5.08 24.09 -11.43
N LEU A 57 4.06 24.30 -12.28
CA LEU A 57 2.83 23.49 -12.24
C LEU A 57 3.06 22.05 -12.70
N ALA A 58 4.09 21.77 -13.48
CA ALA A 58 4.47 20.42 -13.87
C ALA A 58 5.38 19.76 -12.82
N THR A 59 6.18 20.56 -12.11
CA THR A 59 7.06 20.12 -11.04
C THR A 59 6.27 19.79 -9.77
N PHE A 60 5.47 20.74 -9.30
CA PHE A 60 4.70 20.61 -8.05
C PHE A 60 3.32 20.01 -8.32
N VAL A 61 3.30 18.72 -8.63
CA VAL A 61 2.09 17.91 -8.78
C VAL A 61 1.99 16.93 -7.61
N THR A 62 0.81 16.78 -7.04
CA THR A 62 0.56 15.78 -5.99
C THR A 62 1.05 14.40 -6.42
N GLY A 63 1.88 13.78 -5.58
CA GLY A 63 2.55 12.51 -5.86
C GLY A 63 3.97 12.64 -6.43
N ASN A 64 4.39 13.83 -6.89
CA ASN A 64 5.78 14.02 -7.30
C ASN A 64 6.71 14.12 -6.10
N ILE A 65 7.90 13.53 -6.23
CA ILE A 65 9.02 13.78 -5.33
C ILE A 65 9.92 14.81 -6.00
N VAL A 66 10.31 15.83 -5.24
CA VAL A 66 11.08 16.96 -5.75
C VAL A 66 12.34 17.18 -4.93
N ASN A 67 13.43 17.56 -5.62
CA ASN A 67 14.53 18.26 -4.97
C ASN A 67 14.08 19.70 -4.75
N LEU A 68 14.07 20.13 -3.51
CA LEU A 68 13.56 21.44 -3.11
C LEU A 68 14.67 22.29 -2.52
N GLU A 69 14.70 23.56 -2.92
CA GLU A 69 15.42 24.65 -2.26
C GLU A 69 14.41 25.63 -1.69
N ALA A 70 14.51 25.92 -0.39
CA ALA A 70 13.57 26.78 0.32
C ALA A 70 14.21 27.49 1.52
N GLU A 71 13.58 28.60 1.97
CA GLU A 71 13.83 29.25 3.25
C GLU A 71 12.76 28.78 4.27
N VAL A 72 13.18 28.46 5.49
CA VAL A 72 12.27 28.13 6.59
C VAL A 72 11.89 29.43 7.31
N LEU A 73 10.61 29.68 7.47
CA LEU A 73 10.08 30.90 8.10
C LEU A 73 9.07 30.52 9.18
N LEU A 74 9.07 31.28 10.28
CA LEU A 74 8.03 31.19 11.29
C LEU A 74 6.87 32.11 10.93
N TYR A 75 5.72 31.54 10.56
CA TYR A 75 4.51 32.31 10.25
C TYR A 75 3.34 31.84 11.11
N ASN A 76 2.69 32.76 11.83
CA ASN A 76 1.59 32.46 12.76
C ASN A 76 1.92 31.27 13.71
N GLN A 77 3.11 31.31 14.31
CA GLN A 77 3.63 30.31 15.26
C GLN A 77 3.81 28.87 14.66
N LYS A 78 3.82 28.76 13.33
CA LYS A 78 4.09 27.52 12.63
C LYS A 78 5.23 27.72 11.64
N LEU A 79 6.08 26.70 11.50
CA LEU A 79 7.08 26.70 10.44
C LEU A 79 6.39 26.56 9.08
N GLN A 80 6.86 27.33 8.12
CA GLN A 80 6.41 27.33 6.74
C GLN A 80 7.63 27.48 5.83
N LEU A 81 7.60 26.84 4.65
CA LEU A 81 8.65 27.02 3.65
C LEU A 81 8.29 28.14 2.68
N LYS A 82 9.27 28.98 2.39
CA LYS A 82 9.25 29.84 1.20
C LYS A 82 10.08 29.14 0.13
N VAL A 83 9.41 28.62 -0.88
CA VAL A 83 10.06 27.90 -1.99
C VAL A 83 10.87 28.90 -2.84
N ILE A 84 12.11 28.54 -3.13
CA ILE A 84 12.99 29.27 -4.04
C ILE A 84 12.94 28.59 -5.41
N GLN A 85 13.19 27.27 -5.44
CA GLN A 85 13.07 26.47 -6.64
C GLN A 85 12.83 24.99 -6.31
N GLY A 86 12.33 24.24 -7.28
CA GLY A 86 12.17 22.80 -7.17
C GLY A 86 12.36 22.09 -8.51
N GLU A 87 12.81 20.84 -8.44
CA GLU A 87 12.98 20.01 -9.61
C GLU A 87 12.39 18.62 -9.34
N LYS A 88 11.57 18.13 -10.26
CA LYS A 88 11.00 16.77 -10.16
C LYS A 88 12.10 15.73 -10.28
N ILE A 89 12.14 14.77 -9.35
CA ILE A 89 13.04 13.62 -9.44
C ILE A 89 12.45 12.60 -10.42
N LEU A 90 13.23 12.32 -11.47
CA LEU A 90 12.94 11.29 -12.47
C LEU A 90 13.88 10.10 -12.19
N SER A 91 13.47 9.20 -11.31
CA SER A 91 14.25 8.00 -10.97
C SER A 91 13.35 6.82 -10.72
N ASP A 92 13.70 5.67 -11.28
CA ASP A 92 13.00 4.40 -11.04
C ASP A 92 13.36 3.75 -9.69
N ASN A 93 14.38 4.29 -8.99
CA ASN A 93 14.91 3.75 -7.74
C ASN A 93 14.65 4.70 -6.54
N ILE A 94 13.44 5.21 -6.42
CA ILE A 94 13.06 6.04 -5.28
C ILE A 94 12.78 5.15 -4.06
N ASP A 95 13.45 5.44 -2.95
CA ASP A 95 13.09 4.86 -1.65
C ASP A 95 11.92 5.65 -1.04
N PHE A 96 10.70 5.17 -1.30
CA PHE A 96 9.48 5.82 -0.84
C PHE A 96 9.34 5.82 0.69
N ALA A 97 10.01 4.91 1.41
CA ALA A 97 9.99 4.88 2.87
C ALA A 97 10.56 6.16 3.52
N ARG A 98 11.31 6.95 2.75
CA ARG A 98 11.80 8.27 3.19
C ARG A 98 10.72 9.36 3.22
N PHE A 99 9.58 9.15 2.58
CA PHE A 99 8.55 10.18 2.37
C PHE A 99 7.21 9.85 3.02
N VAL A 100 6.92 8.55 3.20
CA VAL A 100 5.65 8.09 3.73
C VAL A 100 5.88 6.92 4.68
N PRO A 101 4.94 6.62 5.60
CA PRO A 101 5.02 5.41 6.42
C PRO A 101 5.25 4.18 5.55
N SER A 102 6.05 3.24 6.03
CA SER A 102 6.36 1.98 5.37
C SER A 102 6.03 0.79 6.27
N ALA A 103 6.04 -0.41 5.68
CA ALA A 103 5.87 -1.66 6.42
C ALA A 103 6.87 -1.75 7.59
N PRO A 104 6.49 -2.41 8.71
CA PRO A 104 7.36 -2.51 9.89
C PRO A 104 8.60 -3.40 9.66
N VAL A 105 8.67 -4.07 8.50
CA VAL A 105 9.78 -4.93 8.08
C VAL A 105 10.49 -4.27 6.89
N PRO A 106 11.84 -4.25 6.87
CA PRO A 106 12.60 -3.68 5.76
C PRO A 106 12.24 -4.34 4.41
N LYS A 107 12.12 -3.54 3.36
CA LYS A 107 11.79 -3.98 1.99
C LYS A 107 12.65 -5.18 1.55
N LYS A 108 13.97 -5.12 1.78
CA LYS A 108 14.91 -6.20 1.43
C LYS A 108 14.54 -7.53 2.08
N ASP A 109 14.09 -7.51 3.32
CA ASP A 109 13.73 -8.72 4.06
C ASP A 109 12.40 -9.29 3.56
N LEU A 110 11.45 -8.42 3.20
CA LEU A 110 10.20 -8.80 2.55
C LEU A 110 10.47 -9.46 1.18
N GLU A 111 11.33 -8.88 0.36
CA GLU A 111 11.72 -9.45 -0.93
C GLU A 111 12.41 -10.82 -0.78
N ALA A 112 13.33 -10.94 0.15
CA ALA A 112 14.00 -12.22 0.43
C ALA A 112 13.00 -13.30 0.88
N LYS A 113 12.03 -12.93 1.69
CA LYS A 113 10.96 -13.83 2.15
C LYS A 113 10.03 -14.23 1.02
N LEU A 114 9.66 -13.30 0.13
CA LEU A 114 8.90 -13.59 -1.07
C LEU A 114 9.62 -14.62 -1.95
N ASP A 115 10.91 -14.40 -2.21
CA ASP A 115 11.73 -15.29 -3.04
C ASP A 115 11.84 -16.68 -2.41
N ALA A 116 11.94 -16.78 -1.08
CA ALA A 116 11.94 -18.06 -0.37
C ALA A 116 10.60 -18.80 -0.54
N TYR A 117 9.45 -18.12 -0.48
CA TYR A 117 8.15 -18.74 -0.75
C TYR A 117 8.05 -19.22 -2.19
N LEU A 118 8.42 -18.39 -3.16
CA LEU A 118 8.38 -18.75 -4.58
C LEU A 118 9.25 -19.97 -4.90
N ALA A 119 10.41 -20.11 -4.27
CA ALA A 119 11.30 -21.26 -4.41
C ALA A 119 10.80 -22.54 -3.69
N SER A 120 9.83 -22.40 -2.77
CA SER A 120 9.37 -23.51 -1.93
C SER A 120 8.27 -24.39 -2.55
N PHE A 121 7.67 -23.98 -3.66
CA PHE A 121 6.58 -24.71 -4.31
C PHE A 121 7.08 -26.04 -4.90
N LYS A 122 6.31 -27.10 -4.65
CA LYS A 122 6.57 -28.44 -5.16
C LYS A 122 5.72 -28.78 -6.39
N ASN A 123 4.53 -28.18 -6.49
CA ASN A 123 3.67 -28.33 -7.66
C ASN A 123 4.20 -27.44 -8.79
N GLU A 124 4.60 -28.04 -9.91
CA GLU A 124 5.21 -27.32 -11.04
C GLU A 124 4.27 -26.29 -11.68
N ASP A 125 3.00 -26.61 -11.83
CA ASP A 125 2.01 -25.69 -12.43
C ASP A 125 1.74 -24.49 -11.52
N VAL A 126 1.56 -24.72 -10.21
CA VAL A 126 1.40 -23.64 -9.23
C VAL A 126 2.65 -22.76 -9.20
N SER A 127 3.84 -23.38 -9.16
CA SER A 127 5.12 -22.67 -9.18
C SER A 127 5.27 -21.80 -10.43
N LYS A 128 5.01 -22.39 -11.61
CA LYS A 128 5.15 -21.72 -12.90
C LYS A 128 4.24 -20.48 -13.02
N LEU A 129 2.96 -20.64 -12.67
CA LEU A 129 1.97 -19.56 -12.74
C LEU A 129 2.26 -18.44 -11.74
N THR A 130 2.52 -18.82 -10.48
CA THR A 130 2.78 -17.85 -9.40
C THR A 130 4.05 -17.05 -9.66
N ASN A 131 5.14 -17.71 -10.03
CA ASN A 131 6.41 -17.04 -10.36
C ASN A 131 6.26 -16.10 -11.55
N TYR A 132 5.50 -16.49 -12.59
CA TYR A 132 5.24 -15.63 -13.74
C TYR A 132 4.51 -14.34 -13.33
N LEU A 133 3.40 -14.46 -12.58
CA LEU A 133 2.60 -13.33 -12.11
C LEU A 133 3.39 -12.41 -11.19
N VAL A 134 4.06 -12.97 -10.19
CA VAL A 134 4.89 -12.16 -9.27
C VAL A 134 6.02 -11.47 -10.03
N LYS A 135 6.68 -12.11 -10.99
CA LYS A 135 7.72 -11.48 -11.81
C LYS A 135 7.17 -10.34 -12.66
N LYS A 136 6.00 -10.51 -13.28
CA LYS A 136 5.32 -9.50 -14.12
C LYS A 136 5.05 -8.22 -13.31
N PHE A 137 4.60 -8.35 -12.08
CA PHE A 137 4.18 -7.23 -11.24
C PHE A 137 5.17 -6.84 -10.14
N ARG A 138 6.35 -7.47 -10.06
CA ARG A 138 7.26 -7.40 -8.92
C ARG A 138 7.55 -5.96 -8.46
N ALA A 139 7.87 -5.06 -9.39
CA ALA A 139 8.24 -3.69 -9.06
C ALA A 139 7.12 -2.97 -8.29
N SER A 140 5.88 -3.06 -8.78
CA SER A 140 4.72 -2.47 -8.14
C SER A 140 4.31 -3.24 -6.88
N TYR A 141 4.31 -4.58 -6.93
CA TYR A 141 3.90 -5.43 -5.82
C TYR A 141 4.72 -5.21 -4.54
N VAL A 142 6.01 -4.92 -4.70
CA VAL A 142 6.90 -4.66 -3.56
C VAL A 142 6.67 -3.29 -2.93
N ASP A 143 6.29 -2.27 -3.71
CA ASP A 143 6.20 -0.90 -3.23
C ASP A 143 4.78 -0.43 -2.91
N TRP A 144 3.74 -1.02 -3.51
CA TRP A 144 2.35 -0.56 -3.37
C TRP A 144 1.77 -0.78 -1.97
N PRO A 145 0.85 0.09 -1.52
CA PRO A 145 0.03 -0.14 -0.34
C PRO A 145 -1.07 -1.17 -0.66
N ALA A 146 -1.60 -1.82 0.36
CA ALA A 146 -2.74 -2.73 0.21
C ALA A 146 -4.09 -2.00 0.12
N ALA A 147 -4.16 -0.71 0.50
CA ALA A 147 -5.39 0.07 0.49
C ALA A 147 -5.09 1.58 0.41
N VAL A 148 -6.11 2.39 0.03
CA VAL A 148 -6.00 3.86 0.00
C VAL A 148 -6.09 4.48 1.41
N ARG A 149 -6.88 3.90 2.33
CA ARG A 149 -7.18 4.50 3.66
C ARG A 149 -7.19 3.55 4.84
N ASN A 150 -7.32 2.24 4.61
CA ASN A 150 -7.55 1.27 5.67
C ASN A 150 -6.24 0.59 6.14
N HIS A 151 -6.30 -0.71 6.43
CA HIS A 151 -5.15 -1.53 6.80
C HIS A 151 -4.08 -1.53 5.71
N HIS A 152 -2.82 -1.63 6.10
CA HIS A 152 -1.64 -1.68 5.22
C HIS A 152 -1.56 -0.54 4.17
N ASN A 153 -2.06 0.67 4.50
CA ASN A 153 -2.00 1.84 3.62
C ASN A 153 -0.66 2.58 3.68
N TYR A 154 0.42 1.84 3.60
CA TYR A 154 1.79 2.31 3.65
C TYR A 154 2.64 1.60 2.57
N VAL A 155 3.82 2.13 2.30
CA VAL A 155 4.75 1.54 1.31
C VAL A 155 5.08 0.09 1.68
N SER A 156 5.11 -0.79 0.69
CA SER A 156 5.26 -2.24 0.85
C SER A 156 4.13 -2.92 1.65
N GLY A 157 3.01 -2.22 1.86
CA GLY A 157 1.88 -2.76 2.61
C GLY A 157 1.24 -3.96 1.93
N LEU A 158 1.16 -3.95 0.60
CA LEU A 158 0.61 -5.05 -0.19
C LEU A 158 1.44 -6.33 -0.05
N LEU A 159 2.76 -6.22 -0.20
CA LEU A 159 3.65 -7.36 -0.02
C LEU A 159 3.67 -7.84 1.43
N TYR A 160 3.70 -6.92 2.41
CA TYR A 160 3.70 -7.26 3.83
C TYR A 160 2.43 -8.04 4.20
N HIS A 161 1.25 -7.57 3.78
CA HIS A 161 -0.02 -8.28 3.93
C HIS A 161 0.03 -9.70 3.37
N SER A 162 0.39 -9.84 2.09
CA SER A 162 0.46 -11.15 1.43
C SER A 162 1.42 -12.12 2.12
N LEU A 163 2.56 -11.62 2.64
CA LEU A 163 3.54 -12.46 3.36
C LEU A 163 3.07 -12.83 4.78
N THR A 164 2.37 -11.94 5.48
CA THR A 164 1.75 -12.27 6.77
C THR A 164 0.69 -13.36 6.59
N MET A 165 -0.14 -13.23 5.55
CA MET A 165 -1.09 -14.27 5.18
C MET A 165 -0.43 -15.59 4.80
N ALA A 166 0.71 -15.56 4.09
CA ALA A 166 1.46 -16.77 3.74
C ALA A 166 2.01 -17.48 4.99
N ASP A 167 2.50 -16.74 5.99
CA ASP A 167 2.91 -17.31 7.28
C ASP A 167 1.75 -17.98 8.01
N LEU A 168 0.57 -17.35 8.02
CA LEU A 168 -0.65 -17.94 8.59
C LEU A 168 -1.06 -19.19 7.81
N ALA A 169 -1.02 -19.16 6.48
CA ALA A 169 -1.35 -20.29 5.61
C ALA A 169 -0.45 -21.51 5.91
N GLU A 170 0.85 -21.30 6.13
CA GLU A 170 1.78 -22.36 6.54
C GLU A 170 1.35 -23.02 7.86
N LYS A 171 0.94 -22.22 8.85
CA LYS A 171 0.46 -22.75 10.14
C LYS A 171 -0.86 -23.50 10.00
N VAL A 172 -1.77 -22.96 9.20
CA VAL A 172 -3.05 -23.62 8.90
C VAL A 172 -2.84 -24.96 8.20
N CYS A 173 -1.94 -25.05 7.21
CA CYS A 173 -1.59 -26.30 6.54
C CYS A 173 -0.96 -27.34 7.48
N GLN A 174 -0.17 -26.91 8.48
CA GLN A 174 0.38 -27.81 9.49
C GLN A 174 -0.71 -28.44 10.38
N ILE A 175 -1.80 -27.70 10.64
CA ILE A 175 -2.93 -28.15 11.45
C ILE A 175 -3.92 -28.98 10.62
N TYR A 176 -4.14 -28.60 9.36
CA TYR A 176 -5.07 -29.23 8.42
C TYR A 176 -4.35 -29.84 7.21
N PRO A 177 -3.79 -31.07 7.32
CA PRO A 177 -3.00 -31.70 6.25
C PRO A 177 -3.79 -32.02 4.97
N SER A 178 -5.11 -31.88 5.00
CA SER A 178 -5.98 -32.01 3.83
C SER A 178 -5.96 -30.84 2.87
N LEU A 179 -5.34 -29.71 3.28
CA LEU A 179 -5.14 -28.56 2.42
C LEU A 179 -3.94 -28.76 1.50
N ASN A 180 -4.08 -28.34 0.25
CA ASN A 180 -2.94 -28.22 -0.66
C ASN A 180 -2.14 -26.96 -0.31
N ARG A 181 -1.00 -27.15 0.35
CA ARG A 181 -0.12 -26.05 0.80
C ARG A 181 0.28 -25.13 -0.34
N ASP A 182 0.67 -25.67 -1.49
CA ASP A 182 1.15 -24.87 -2.60
C ASP A 182 0.05 -23.98 -3.18
N VAL A 183 -1.16 -24.50 -3.34
CA VAL A 183 -2.34 -23.74 -3.80
C VAL A 183 -2.69 -22.63 -2.80
N LEU A 184 -2.74 -22.96 -1.49
CA LEU A 184 -3.12 -21.96 -0.49
C LEU A 184 -2.09 -20.85 -0.40
N VAL A 185 -0.80 -21.16 -0.28
CA VAL A 185 0.28 -20.15 -0.19
C VAL A 185 0.36 -19.34 -1.50
N ALA A 186 0.25 -19.95 -2.66
CA ALA A 186 0.20 -19.24 -3.92
C ALA A 186 -0.99 -18.26 -3.97
N GLY A 187 -2.17 -18.71 -3.50
CA GLY A 187 -3.35 -17.87 -3.37
C GLY A 187 -3.08 -16.62 -2.51
N THR A 188 -2.42 -16.76 -1.35
CA THR A 188 -2.08 -15.60 -0.51
C THR A 188 -1.12 -14.63 -1.21
N LEU A 189 -0.20 -15.13 -2.03
CA LEU A 189 0.77 -14.28 -2.72
C LEU A 189 0.17 -13.53 -3.91
N ILE A 190 -0.87 -14.07 -4.56
CA ILE A 190 -1.37 -13.44 -5.79
C ILE A 190 -2.75 -12.78 -5.67
N HIS A 191 -3.56 -13.08 -4.64
CA HIS A 191 -4.96 -12.66 -4.56
C HIS A 191 -5.16 -11.16 -4.81
N ASP A 192 -4.26 -10.35 -4.31
CA ASP A 192 -4.33 -8.89 -4.26
C ASP A 192 -3.37 -8.17 -5.22
N ILE A 193 -2.58 -8.88 -6.03
CA ILE A 193 -1.65 -8.24 -7.00
C ILE A 193 -2.39 -7.28 -7.95
N GLY A 194 -3.66 -7.53 -8.25
CA GLY A 194 -4.50 -6.63 -9.04
C GLY A 194 -4.59 -5.20 -8.50
N LYS A 195 -4.32 -4.98 -7.23
CA LYS A 195 -4.20 -3.65 -6.60
C LYS A 195 -3.06 -2.82 -7.19
N THR A 196 -2.07 -3.44 -7.81
CA THR A 196 -0.99 -2.72 -8.52
C THR A 196 -1.47 -2.03 -9.80
N ILE A 197 -2.62 -2.43 -10.33
CA ILE A 197 -3.32 -1.80 -11.46
C ILE A 197 -4.46 -0.93 -10.93
N GLU A 198 -5.18 -1.39 -9.92
CA GLU A 198 -6.29 -0.67 -9.29
C GLU A 198 -5.85 0.67 -8.70
N LEU A 199 -4.64 0.75 -8.14
CA LEU A 199 -4.10 1.90 -7.43
C LEU A 199 -2.99 2.60 -8.23
N SER A 200 -2.90 3.93 -8.11
CA SER A 200 -2.01 4.76 -8.93
C SER A 200 -0.53 4.69 -8.53
N GLY A 201 -0.21 4.19 -7.35
CA GLY A 201 1.17 4.15 -6.87
C GLY A 201 1.30 4.14 -5.35
N PRO A 202 2.55 4.08 -4.84
CA PRO A 202 2.82 3.94 -3.42
C PRO A 202 2.63 5.23 -2.61
N VAL A 203 2.57 6.39 -3.27
CA VAL A 203 2.43 7.70 -2.62
C VAL A 203 1.25 8.45 -3.21
N ALA A 204 0.55 9.25 -2.41
CA ALA A 204 -0.67 9.96 -2.79
C ALA A 204 -1.67 9.05 -3.53
N THR A 205 -1.80 7.83 -3.05
CA THR A 205 -2.51 6.72 -3.69
C THR A 205 -3.97 7.07 -4.00
N GLN A 206 -4.35 6.89 -5.25
CA GLN A 206 -5.71 7.06 -5.75
C GLN A 206 -6.12 5.86 -6.58
N PHE A 207 -7.43 5.67 -6.78
CA PHE A 207 -7.91 4.67 -7.73
C PHE A 207 -7.67 5.14 -9.17
N THR A 208 -7.15 4.24 -9.99
CA THR A 208 -7.07 4.42 -11.45
C THR A 208 -8.47 4.37 -12.09
N LEU A 209 -8.58 4.66 -13.38
CA LEU A 209 -9.82 4.45 -14.13
C LEU A 209 -10.23 2.97 -14.11
N GLU A 210 -9.29 2.09 -14.41
CA GLU A 210 -9.51 0.64 -14.40
C GLU A 210 -9.88 0.14 -13.00
N GLY A 211 -9.21 0.64 -11.97
CA GLY A 211 -9.53 0.30 -10.58
C GLY A 211 -10.95 0.66 -10.19
N LYS A 212 -11.44 1.83 -10.59
CA LYS A 212 -12.82 2.26 -10.30
C LYS A 212 -13.89 1.48 -11.05
N LEU A 213 -13.59 1.04 -12.27
CA LEU A 213 -14.57 0.38 -13.13
C LEU A 213 -14.59 -1.14 -12.96
N LEU A 214 -13.44 -1.76 -12.70
CA LEU A 214 -13.28 -3.22 -12.71
C LEU A 214 -13.00 -3.79 -11.33
N GLY A 215 -12.24 -3.08 -10.49
CA GLY A 215 -11.76 -3.56 -9.19
C GLY A 215 -10.66 -4.61 -9.32
N HIS A 216 -9.78 -4.71 -8.29
CA HIS A 216 -8.61 -5.58 -8.30
C HIS A 216 -8.92 -7.07 -8.50
N ILE A 217 -10.07 -7.54 -8.00
CA ILE A 217 -10.48 -8.96 -8.11
C ILE A 217 -10.63 -9.36 -9.58
N SER A 218 -11.43 -8.58 -10.34
CA SER A 218 -11.67 -8.84 -11.76
C SER A 218 -10.41 -8.63 -12.60
N ILE A 219 -9.62 -7.62 -12.28
CA ILE A 219 -8.33 -7.35 -12.91
C ILE A 219 -7.41 -8.55 -12.71
N MET A 220 -7.22 -9.00 -11.47
CA MET A 220 -6.31 -10.10 -11.18
C MET A 220 -6.76 -11.42 -11.77
N GLN A 221 -8.08 -11.70 -11.80
CA GLN A 221 -8.61 -12.90 -12.46
C GLN A 221 -8.25 -12.91 -13.95
N ALA A 222 -8.38 -11.78 -14.64
CA ALA A 222 -8.00 -11.65 -16.04
C ALA A 222 -6.49 -11.90 -16.24
N GLU A 223 -5.65 -11.36 -15.36
CA GLU A 223 -4.19 -11.56 -15.36
C GLU A 223 -3.80 -13.04 -15.17
N VAL A 224 -4.46 -13.74 -14.23
CA VAL A 224 -4.25 -15.20 -14.04
C VAL A 224 -4.60 -15.98 -15.31
N ARG A 225 -5.73 -15.65 -15.93
CA ARG A 225 -6.18 -16.31 -17.17
C ARG A 225 -5.23 -16.05 -18.33
N GLU A 226 -4.75 -14.83 -18.47
CA GLU A 226 -3.81 -14.44 -19.52
C GLU A 226 -2.45 -15.12 -19.33
N ALA A 227 -1.93 -15.11 -18.11
CA ALA A 227 -0.71 -15.82 -17.75
C ALA A 227 -0.78 -17.31 -18.05
N ALA A 228 -1.90 -17.97 -17.72
CA ALA A 228 -2.10 -19.39 -18.01
C ALA A 228 -2.08 -19.70 -19.52
N LYS A 229 -2.66 -18.80 -20.35
CA LYS A 229 -2.60 -18.93 -21.83
C LYS A 229 -1.19 -18.75 -22.36
N GLU A 230 -0.48 -17.70 -21.93
CA GLU A 230 0.91 -17.43 -22.36
C GLU A 230 1.85 -18.58 -21.99
N LEU A 231 1.62 -19.18 -20.83
CA LEU A 231 2.38 -20.32 -20.33
C LEU A 231 1.95 -21.67 -20.95
N ASN A 232 0.92 -21.66 -21.82
CA ASN A 232 0.31 -22.86 -22.42
C ASN A 232 -0.09 -23.92 -21.37
N MET A 233 -0.65 -23.45 -20.25
CA MET A 233 -1.07 -24.33 -19.16
C MET A 233 -2.37 -25.05 -19.51
N THR A 234 -2.43 -26.31 -19.16
CA THR A 234 -3.61 -27.17 -19.28
C THR A 234 -3.95 -27.76 -17.91
N GLY A 235 -5.18 -28.26 -17.74
CA GLY A 235 -5.60 -28.83 -16.46
C GLY A 235 -6.39 -27.85 -15.59
N GLU A 236 -6.54 -28.18 -14.29
CA GLU A 236 -7.42 -27.44 -13.39
C GLU A 236 -6.74 -26.31 -12.60
N ILE A 237 -5.40 -26.31 -12.46
CA ILE A 237 -4.68 -25.32 -11.63
C ILE A 237 -5.00 -23.87 -12.04
N PRO A 238 -5.01 -23.48 -13.33
CA PRO A 238 -5.40 -22.10 -13.69
C PRO A 238 -6.81 -21.75 -13.19
N VAL A 239 -7.78 -22.62 -13.36
CA VAL A 239 -9.17 -22.39 -12.91
C VAL A 239 -9.26 -22.30 -11.38
N ILE A 240 -8.53 -23.16 -10.66
CA ILE A 240 -8.45 -23.09 -9.19
C ILE A 240 -7.85 -21.77 -8.74
N MET A 241 -6.75 -21.31 -9.36
CA MET A 241 -6.11 -20.04 -8.99
C MET A 241 -6.99 -18.82 -9.35
N GLU A 242 -7.71 -18.86 -10.49
CA GLU A 242 -8.73 -17.85 -10.79
C GLU A 242 -9.83 -17.83 -9.73
N HIS A 243 -10.30 -19.01 -9.29
CA HIS A 243 -11.31 -19.13 -8.25
C HIS A 243 -10.81 -18.59 -6.90
N MET A 244 -9.56 -18.87 -6.52
CA MET A 244 -8.94 -18.30 -5.32
C MET A 244 -9.02 -16.77 -5.34
N VAL A 245 -8.67 -16.12 -6.46
CA VAL A 245 -8.76 -14.67 -6.64
C VAL A 245 -10.21 -14.19 -6.60
N LEU A 246 -11.14 -14.82 -7.32
CA LEU A 246 -12.53 -14.38 -7.40
C LEU A 246 -13.28 -14.46 -6.06
N SER A 247 -12.88 -15.36 -5.17
CA SER A 247 -13.65 -15.70 -3.96
C SER A 247 -13.02 -15.25 -2.64
N HIS A 248 -11.83 -14.60 -2.66
CA HIS A 248 -11.08 -14.35 -1.42
C HIS A 248 -11.80 -13.43 -0.43
N HIS A 249 -12.65 -12.51 -0.86
CA HIS A 249 -13.48 -11.70 0.05
C HIS A 249 -14.77 -12.42 0.52
N ASN A 250 -15.00 -13.67 0.14
CA ASN A 250 -16.09 -14.55 0.55
C ASN A 250 -17.50 -14.13 0.09
N LYS A 251 -17.86 -12.83 0.17
CA LYS A 251 -19.23 -12.34 -0.05
C LYS A 251 -19.31 -11.33 -1.19
N PRO A 252 -20.44 -11.30 -1.94
CA PRO A 252 -20.66 -10.29 -2.97
C PRO A 252 -20.61 -8.85 -2.43
N GLU A 253 -21.07 -8.61 -1.21
CA GLU A 253 -21.05 -7.30 -0.56
C GLU A 253 -19.62 -6.77 -0.36
N PHE A 254 -18.64 -7.68 -0.34
CA PHE A 254 -17.22 -7.36 -0.23
C PHE A 254 -16.46 -7.40 -1.56
N GLY A 255 -17.18 -7.67 -2.67
CA GLY A 255 -16.65 -7.63 -4.03
C GLY A 255 -16.37 -9.01 -4.66
N SER A 256 -16.47 -10.12 -3.94
CA SER A 256 -16.30 -11.46 -4.51
C SER A 256 -17.53 -11.88 -5.31
N PRO A 257 -17.42 -12.10 -6.63
CA PRO A 257 -18.57 -12.50 -7.46
C PRO A 257 -19.07 -13.92 -7.18
N VAL A 258 -18.25 -14.76 -6.56
CA VAL A 258 -18.58 -16.15 -6.17
C VAL A 258 -18.06 -16.43 -4.76
N PRO A 259 -18.75 -17.27 -3.97
CA PRO A 259 -18.22 -17.71 -2.68
C PRO A 259 -17.07 -18.70 -2.85
N PRO A 260 -16.21 -18.92 -1.83
CA PRO A 260 -15.15 -19.91 -1.88
C PRO A 260 -15.73 -21.33 -1.88
N LEU A 261 -15.39 -22.13 -2.91
CA LEU A 261 -15.92 -23.47 -3.13
C LEU A 261 -14.85 -24.57 -3.07
N THR A 262 -13.60 -24.22 -2.72
CA THR A 262 -12.54 -25.16 -2.38
C THR A 262 -12.09 -24.96 -0.94
N ARG A 263 -11.41 -25.95 -0.36
CA ARG A 263 -10.88 -25.84 1.01
C ARG A 263 -9.86 -24.70 1.11
N GLU A 264 -9.00 -24.59 0.11
CA GLU A 264 -7.95 -23.57 0.03
C GLU A 264 -8.54 -22.17 -0.15
N ALA A 265 -9.57 -22.00 -0.99
CA ALA A 265 -10.25 -20.73 -1.16
C ALA A 265 -10.96 -20.28 0.13
N LEU A 266 -11.60 -21.22 0.83
CA LEU A 266 -12.23 -20.93 2.12
C LEU A 266 -11.18 -20.54 3.17
N ALA A 267 -10.07 -21.26 3.25
CA ALA A 267 -8.97 -20.95 4.16
C ALA A 267 -8.35 -19.58 3.82
N LEU A 268 -8.13 -19.28 2.53
CA LEU A 268 -7.63 -17.98 2.07
C LEU A 268 -8.52 -16.84 2.55
N SER A 269 -9.85 -16.95 2.33
CA SER A 269 -10.79 -15.89 2.74
C SER A 269 -10.84 -15.65 4.24
N MET A 270 -10.66 -16.71 5.05
CA MET A 270 -10.59 -16.58 6.51
C MET A 270 -9.27 -15.94 6.97
N ILE A 271 -8.16 -16.26 6.33
CA ILE A 271 -6.84 -15.71 6.63
C ILE A 271 -6.80 -14.23 6.27
N ASP A 272 -7.35 -13.86 5.12
CA ASP A 272 -7.44 -12.47 4.65
C ASP A 272 -8.27 -11.61 5.61
N ASP A 273 -9.48 -12.06 5.95
CA ASP A 273 -10.35 -11.39 6.93
C ASP A 273 -9.70 -11.25 8.31
N MET A 274 -8.95 -12.27 8.73
CA MET A 274 -8.23 -12.25 10.01
C MET A 274 -7.08 -11.21 9.98
N ASP A 275 -6.23 -11.21 8.96
CA ASP A 275 -5.10 -10.28 8.85
C ASP A 275 -5.62 -8.83 8.79
N ALA A 276 -6.61 -8.56 7.93
CA ALA A 276 -7.22 -7.24 7.81
C ALA A 276 -7.79 -6.73 9.13
N LYS A 277 -8.52 -7.58 9.87
CA LYS A 277 -9.12 -7.21 11.17
C LYS A 277 -8.08 -6.98 12.26
N MET A 278 -7.03 -7.80 12.33
CA MET A 278 -5.96 -7.59 13.31
C MET A 278 -5.25 -6.26 13.07
N MET A 279 -4.94 -5.91 11.82
CA MET A 279 -4.31 -4.63 11.49
C MET A 279 -5.23 -3.42 11.77
N ILE A 280 -6.54 -3.55 11.54
CA ILE A 280 -7.51 -2.51 11.92
C ILE A 280 -7.52 -2.30 13.43
N LEU A 281 -7.47 -3.38 14.20
CA LEU A 281 -7.44 -3.30 15.66
C LEU A 281 -6.14 -2.70 16.18
N ASP A 282 -5.00 -3.11 15.67
CA ASP A 282 -3.70 -2.55 16.06
C ASP A 282 -3.67 -1.04 15.84
N LYS A 283 -4.14 -0.58 14.69
CA LYS A 283 -4.28 0.85 14.39
C LYS A 283 -5.29 1.55 15.31
N ALA A 284 -6.42 0.90 15.62
CA ALA A 284 -7.44 1.48 16.49
C ALA A 284 -6.98 1.60 17.96
N TYR A 285 -6.02 0.78 18.38
CA TYR A 285 -5.40 0.87 19.69
C TYR A 285 -4.31 1.94 19.81
N GLU A 286 -3.84 2.52 18.68
CA GLU A 286 -2.93 3.65 18.72
C GLU A 286 -3.57 4.82 19.49
N GLY A 287 -2.92 5.27 20.58
CA GLY A 287 -3.43 6.34 21.43
C GLY A 287 -4.49 5.93 22.46
N VAL A 288 -4.93 4.68 22.51
CA VAL A 288 -5.81 4.14 23.56
C VAL A 288 -4.95 3.70 24.76
N ASN A 289 -5.39 4.00 25.99
CA ASN A 289 -4.69 3.52 27.19
C ASN A 289 -5.22 2.14 27.60
N PRO A 290 -4.36 1.28 28.20
CA PRO A 290 -4.83 0.05 28.82
C PRO A 290 -5.94 0.33 29.82
N GLY A 291 -7.04 -0.43 29.75
CA GLY A 291 -8.25 -0.22 30.55
C GLY A 291 -9.33 0.62 29.86
N GLU A 292 -9.11 1.10 28.65
CA GLU A 292 -10.05 1.90 27.87
C GLU A 292 -10.57 1.15 26.62
N PHE A 293 -11.62 1.68 26.01
CA PHE A 293 -12.16 1.20 24.73
C PHE A 293 -11.70 2.08 23.59
N THR A 294 -11.56 1.48 22.40
CA THR A 294 -11.36 2.21 21.14
C THR A 294 -12.54 3.11 20.82
N GLN A 295 -12.37 3.99 19.84
CA GLN A 295 -13.50 4.57 19.13
C GLN A 295 -14.28 3.47 18.39
N LYS A 296 -15.53 3.77 18.01
CA LYS A 296 -16.38 2.87 17.21
C LYS A 296 -15.73 2.55 15.86
N ILE A 297 -15.59 1.26 15.57
CA ILE A 297 -14.97 0.79 14.32
C ILE A 297 -16.09 0.33 13.36
N PHE A 298 -16.39 1.19 12.38
CA PHE A 298 -17.48 0.95 11.43
C PHE A 298 -17.26 -0.32 10.57
N THR A 299 -16.02 -0.59 10.18
CA THR A 299 -15.66 -1.78 9.39
C THR A 299 -15.67 -3.08 10.17
N MET A 300 -15.94 -3.02 11.48
CA MET A 300 -16.04 -4.18 12.39
C MET A 300 -17.41 -4.20 13.09
N ASP A 301 -18.48 -4.12 12.32
CA ASP A 301 -19.88 -4.17 12.77
C ASP A 301 -20.19 -3.11 13.84
N ASP A 302 -19.61 -1.93 13.71
CA ASP A 302 -19.83 -0.81 14.62
C ASP A 302 -19.44 -1.08 16.08
N ARG A 303 -18.47 -1.97 16.32
CA ARG A 303 -18.03 -2.37 17.65
C ARG A 303 -16.97 -1.46 18.25
N TYR A 304 -16.89 -1.48 19.59
CA TYR A 304 -15.82 -0.94 20.41
C TYR A 304 -14.98 -2.10 20.94
N PHE A 305 -13.68 -1.94 20.98
CA PHE A 305 -12.78 -2.97 21.52
C PHE A 305 -12.05 -2.45 22.74
N TYR A 306 -12.05 -3.26 23.79
CA TYR A 306 -11.39 -2.95 25.04
C TYR A 306 -9.90 -3.30 24.96
N LEU A 307 -9.01 -2.37 25.32
CA LEU A 307 -7.58 -2.64 25.47
C LEU A 307 -7.31 -3.12 26.90
N PRO A 308 -7.00 -4.41 27.11
CA PRO A 308 -6.81 -4.97 28.43
C PRO A 308 -5.63 -4.35 29.18
N LEU A 309 -5.71 -4.32 30.53
CA LEU A 309 -4.64 -3.80 31.39
C LEU A 309 -3.32 -4.57 31.27
N TYR A 310 -3.34 -5.83 30.85
CA TYR A 310 -2.14 -6.65 30.62
C TYR A 310 -1.49 -6.42 29.25
N SER A 311 -2.13 -5.66 28.36
CA SER A 311 -1.59 -5.38 27.04
C SER A 311 -0.30 -4.56 27.16
N LYS A 312 0.77 -5.01 26.51
CA LYS A 312 1.99 -4.23 26.38
C LYS A 312 1.77 -3.12 25.36
N LYS A 313 2.24 -1.92 25.68
CA LYS A 313 2.33 -0.83 24.72
C LYS A 313 3.43 -1.11 23.72
#